data_1a97a80851eb1027c526e90e31ab24bb
#
_entry.id   1a97a80851eb1027c526e90e31ab24bb
#
_cell.length_a   1.000
_cell.length_b   1.000
_cell.length_c   1.000
_cell.angle_alpha   90.00
_cell.angle_beta   90.00
_cell.angle_gamma   90.00
#
_symmetry.space_group_name_H-M   'P 1'
#
loop_
_entity.id
_entity.type
_entity.pdbx_description
1 polymer ?
#
loop_
_entity_poly.entity_id
_entity_poly.type
_entity_poly.pdbx_seq_one_letter_code
_entity_poly.pdbx_strand_id
1 'polypeptide(L)'
;MNEFLQNSVFFGVFISIVTYEIGVLIKQKWKMAIFNPLLISIALIIIFLLVFHVDYETYEAGAKYLSYLLTPATVALAVPLYEQIEPLRKNWKAIMAGILAGALTSATCVLVLSVLFGLNHQQYVTLLPKSITTAIGMGLSEELGGIVTITVAVIVVTGVIGNMFAEGICKLFHITNPVAKGIGIGSASHAMGTAKAMEMGEVEGAMSSLSIAVSGLLTVLVSLLFAQIY
;
A
#
# COMPACT_ATOMS: atom_id res chain seq x y z
N MET A 1 13.66 -0.51 31.96
CA MET A 1 13.06 0.21 30.82
C MET A 1 11.97 -0.62 30.18
N ASN A 2 12.21 -1.90 29.90
CA ASN A 2 11.20 -2.79 29.28
C ASN A 2 9.92 -2.92 30.13
N GLU A 3 10.01 -3.08 31.46
CA GLU A 3 8.82 -3.17 32.31
C GLU A 3 7.95 -1.89 32.28
N PHE A 4 8.58 -0.73 32.22
CA PHE A 4 7.84 0.54 32.11
C PHE A 4 7.14 0.67 30.74
N LEU A 5 7.81 0.26 29.66
CA LEU A 5 7.26 0.30 28.31
C LEU A 5 6.19 -0.78 28.10
N GLN A 6 6.38 -1.98 28.67
CA GLN A 6 5.39 -3.07 28.63
C GLN A 6 4.08 -2.73 29.35
N ASN A 7 4.16 -1.91 30.40
CA ASN A 7 2.98 -1.46 31.14
C ASN A 7 2.30 -0.22 30.52
N SER A 8 2.90 0.37 29.48
CA SER A 8 2.35 1.57 28.83
C SER A 8 1.53 1.22 27.60
N VAL A 9 0.22 1.21 27.72
CA VAL A 9 -0.73 1.02 26.61
C VAL A 9 -0.54 2.03 25.48
N PHE A 10 0.03 3.21 25.77
CA PHE A 10 0.18 4.30 24.79
C PHE A 10 1.54 4.34 24.10
N PHE A 11 2.51 3.52 24.51
CA PHE A 11 3.87 3.56 23.99
C PHE A 11 3.89 3.40 22.45
N GLY A 12 3.24 2.35 21.93
CA GLY A 12 3.23 2.09 20.49
C GLY A 12 2.59 3.21 19.67
N VAL A 13 1.48 3.80 20.16
CA VAL A 13 0.84 4.96 19.51
C VAL A 13 1.76 6.17 19.54
N PHE A 14 2.32 6.49 20.70
CA PHE A 14 3.16 7.66 20.89
C PHE A 14 4.40 7.64 20.00
N ILE A 15 5.16 6.53 20.01
CA ILE A 15 6.36 6.42 19.20
C ILE A 15 6.04 6.47 17.70
N SER A 16 4.92 5.86 17.27
CA SER A 16 4.49 5.90 15.87
C SER A 16 4.19 7.33 15.40
N ILE A 17 3.48 8.12 16.20
CA ILE A 17 3.16 9.50 15.88
C ILE A 17 4.42 10.35 15.87
N VAL A 18 5.26 10.26 16.90
CA VAL A 18 6.50 11.05 16.99
C VAL A 18 7.45 10.77 15.82
N THR A 19 7.67 9.51 15.50
CA THR A 19 8.56 9.15 14.39
C THR A 19 7.99 9.57 13.04
N TYR A 20 6.67 9.55 12.87
CA TYR A 20 6.01 10.04 11.68
C TYR A 20 6.16 11.57 11.54
N GLU A 21 5.96 12.32 12.60
CA GLU A 21 6.18 13.76 12.63
C GLU A 21 7.63 14.14 12.32
N ILE A 22 8.60 13.39 12.86
CA ILE A 22 10.01 13.55 12.48
C ILE A 22 10.18 13.36 10.97
N GLY A 23 9.56 12.33 10.40
CA GLY A 23 9.57 12.07 8.96
C GLY A 23 8.98 13.23 8.15
N VAL A 24 7.87 13.82 8.61
CA VAL A 24 7.24 15.00 7.98
C VAL A 24 8.18 16.20 8.01
N LEU A 25 8.81 16.49 9.13
CA LEU A 25 9.78 17.60 9.26
C LEU A 25 10.99 17.40 8.33
N ILE A 26 11.49 16.17 8.22
CA ILE A 26 12.58 15.82 7.32
C ILE A 26 12.16 16.05 5.85
N LYS A 27 10.98 15.58 5.45
CA LYS A 27 10.42 15.77 4.09
C LYS A 27 10.25 17.25 3.75
N GLN A 28 9.76 18.06 4.69
CA GLN A 28 9.59 19.50 4.50
C GLN A 28 10.92 20.20 4.25
N LYS A 29 11.98 19.78 4.94
CA LYS A 29 13.32 20.39 4.82
C LYS A 29 14.01 20.02 3.51
N TRP A 30 13.99 18.75 3.11
CA TRP A 30 14.77 18.27 1.96
C TRP A 30 13.96 18.03 0.68
N LYS A 31 12.64 17.97 0.75
CA LYS A 31 11.70 17.87 -0.40
C LYS A 31 12.00 16.77 -1.42
N MET A 32 12.80 15.76 -1.05
CA MET A 32 13.14 14.63 -1.92
C MET A 32 12.16 13.47 -1.68
N ALA A 33 11.85 12.72 -2.74
CA ALA A 33 10.93 11.57 -2.67
C ALA A 33 11.38 10.48 -1.69
N ILE A 34 12.70 10.29 -1.56
CA ILE A 34 13.30 9.30 -0.66
C ILE A 34 13.01 9.60 0.83
N PHE A 35 12.80 10.86 1.19
CA PHE A 35 12.42 11.28 2.54
C PHE A 35 10.90 11.17 2.74
N ASN A 36 10.33 10.02 2.38
CA ASN A 36 8.94 9.71 2.65
C ASN A 36 8.72 9.56 4.16
N PRO A 37 7.76 10.29 4.77
CA PRO A 37 7.52 10.26 6.21
C PRO A 37 7.23 8.86 6.75
N LEU A 38 6.48 8.06 5.98
CA LEU A 38 6.14 6.70 6.37
C LEU A 38 7.39 5.80 6.39
N LEU A 39 8.24 5.89 5.36
CA LEU A 39 9.50 5.13 5.31
C LEU A 39 10.43 5.50 6.47
N ILE A 40 10.56 6.79 6.74
CA ILE A 40 11.40 7.30 7.86
C ILE A 40 10.83 6.81 9.19
N SER A 41 9.51 6.91 9.38
CA SER A 41 8.87 6.43 10.62
C SER A 41 9.11 4.94 10.84
N ILE A 42 8.90 4.11 9.84
CA ILE A 42 9.16 2.67 9.92
C ILE A 42 10.63 2.40 10.29
N ALA A 43 11.57 3.04 9.59
CA ALA A 43 13.00 2.86 9.86
C ALA A 43 13.37 3.29 11.29
N LEU A 44 12.86 4.44 11.75
CA LEU A 44 13.13 4.93 13.11
C LEU A 44 12.56 4.01 14.18
N ILE A 45 11.34 3.48 13.98
CA ILE A 45 10.74 2.52 14.91
C ILE A 45 11.58 1.24 14.97
N ILE A 46 11.95 0.68 13.83
CA ILE A 46 12.79 -0.52 13.77
C ILE A 46 14.12 -0.28 14.52
N ILE A 47 14.81 0.83 14.22
CA ILE A 47 16.06 1.19 14.88
C ILE A 47 15.84 1.34 16.38
N PHE A 48 14.78 2.01 16.81
CA PHE A 48 14.46 2.18 18.23
C PHE A 48 14.27 0.84 18.93
N LEU A 49 13.45 -0.06 18.37
CA LEU A 49 13.18 -1.36 18.95
C LEU A 49 14.48 -2.19 19.08
N LEU A 50 15.34 -2.16 18.05
CA LEU A 50 16.61 -2.89 18.05
C LEU A 50 17.61 -2.32 19.05
N VAL A 51 17.79 -0.99 19.09
CA VAL A 51 18.79 -0.33 19.96
C VAL A 51 18.41 -0.46 21.44
N PHE A 52 17.14 -0.34 21.75
CA PHE A 52 16.65 -0.42 23.13
C PHE A 52 16.23 -1.83 23.55
N HIS A 53 16.39 -2.83 22.67
CA HIS A 53 16.02 -4.22 22.91
C HIS A 53 14.56 -4.34 23.39
N VAL A 54 13.65 -3.63 22.75
CA VAL A 54 12.21 -3.68 23.02
C VAL A 54 11.59 -4.73 22.13
N ASP A 55 10.85 -5.66 22.71
CA ASP A 55 10.15 -6.70 21.96
C ASP A 55 9.03 -6.11 21.10
N TYR A 56 8.87 -6.67 19.91
CA TYR A 56 7.83 -6.24 18.97
C TYR A 56 6.41 -6.29 19.58
N GLU A 57 6.15 -7.33 20.40
CA GLU A 57 4.85 -7.49 21.09
C GLU A 57 4.54 -6.31 22.02
N THR A 58 5.57 -5.77 22.69
CA THR A 58 5.42 -4.57 23.53
C THR A 58 5.02 -3.34 22.71
N TYR A 59 5.61 -3.17 21.52
CA TYR A 59 5.23 -2.11 20.60
C TYR A 59 3.82 -2.32 20.07
N GLU A 60 3.50 -3.52 19.59
CA GLU A 60 2.21 -3.88 18.98
C GLU A 60 1.04 -3.71 19.95
N ALA A 61 1.24 -4.06 21.22
CA ALA A 61 0.22 -3.92 22.27
C ALA A 61 -0.34 -2.50 22.35
N GLY A 62 0.49 -1.48 22.12
CA GLY A 62 0.08 -0.08 22.03
C GLY A 62 -0.33 0.31 20.60
N ALA A 63 0.48 -0.03 19.60
CA ALA A 63 0.28 0.38 18.21
C ALA A 63 -1.04 -0.11 17.61
N LYS A 64 -1.57 -1.25 18.08
CA LYS A 64 -2.87 -1.80 17.65
C LYS A 64 -4.03 -0.80 17.75
N TYR A 65 -3.97 0.18 18.64
CA TYR A 65 -5.01 1.20 18.73
C TYR A 65 -5.07 2.10 17.50
N LEU A 66 -3.97 2.27 16.76
CA LEU A 66 -3.96 2.94 15.47
C LEU A 66 -4.74 2.15 14.42
N SER A 67 -4.78 0.83 14.53
CA SER A 67 -5.54 -0.03 13.60
C SER A 67 -7.04 0.18 13.70
N TYR A 68 -7.56 0.66 14.83
CA TYR A 68 -8.98 1.03 14.94
C TYR A 68 -9.36 2.22 14.04
N LEU A 69 -8.38 3.05 13.66
CA LEU A 69 -8.59 4.16 12.72
C LEU A 69 -8.65 3.68 11.26
N LEU A 70 -8.30 2.44 10.97
CA LEU A 70 -8.26 1.91 9.60
C LEU A 70 -9.66 1.91 8.96
N THR A 71 -10.67 1.44 9.69
CA THR A 71 -12.05 1.43 9.19
C THR A 71 -12.59 2.83 8.91
N PRO A 72 -12.56 3.80 9.84
CA PRO A 72 -13.02 5.16 9.54
C PRO A 72 -12.17 5.84 8.46
N ALA A 73 -10.87 5.59 8.40
CA ALA A 73 -10.02 6.10 7.32
C ALA A 73 -10.44 5.53 5.95
N THR A 74 -10.73 4.23 5.88
CA THR A 74 -11.21 3.60 4.64
C THR A 74 -12.57 4.16 4.22
N VAL A 75 -13.47 4.40 5.16
CA VAL A 75 -14.78 5.02 4.87
C VAL A 75 -14.60 6.47 4.39
N ALA A 76 -13.66 7.22 4.98
CA ALA A 76 -13.35 8.58 4.56
C ALA A 76 -12.86 8.65 3.09
N LEU A 77 -12.23 7.61 2.57
CA LEU A 77 -11.85 7.53 1.15
C LEU A 77 -13.05 7.49 0.19
N ALA A 78 -14.25 7.17 0.68
CA ALA A 78 -15.47 7.23 -0.13
C ALA A 78 -15.97 8.66 -0.37
N VAL A 79 -15.56 9.64 0.45
CA VAL A 79 -16.00 11.05 0.30
C VAL A 79 -15.52 11.63 -1.02
N PRO A 80 -14.20 11.69 -1.34
CA PRO A 80 -13.74 12.19 -2.63
C PRO A 80 -14.26 11.37 -3.81
N LEU A 81 -14.51 10.07 -3.63
CA LEU A 81 -15.13 9.23 -4.66
C LEU A 81 -16.57 9.69 -4.98
N TYR A 82 -17.36 10.00 -3.95
CA TYR A 82 -18.71 10.49 -4.11
C TYR A 82 -18.73 11.88 -4.78
N GLU A 83 -17.85 12.78 -4.39
CA GLU A 83 -17.71 14.12 -4.95
C GLU A 83 -17.33 14.09 -6.44
N GLN A 84 -16.60 13.07 -6.87
CA GLN A 84 -16.13 12.88 -8.25
C GLN A 84 -16.95 11.81 -9.03
N ILE A 85 -18.22 11.62 -8.68
CA ILE A 85 -19.06 10.55 -9.26
C ILE A 85 -19.38 10.80 -10.76
N GLU A 86 -19.45 12.06 -11.22
CA GLU A 86 -19.72 12.39 -12.62
C GLU A 86 -18.58 11.99 -13.55
N PRO A 87 -17.30 12.36 -13.32
CA PRO A 87 -16.17 11.86 -14.09
C PRO A 87 -16.09 10.32 -14.12
N LEU A 88 -16.44 9.67 -13.00
CA LEU A 88 -16.48 8.22 -12.90
C LEU A 88 -17.54 7.63 -13.84
N ARG A 89 -18.77 8.12 -13.79
CA ARG A 89 -19.86 7.63 -14.66
C ARG A 89 -19.56 7.85 -16.15
N LYS A 90 -18.96 8.98 -16.49
CA LYS A 90 -18.59 9.31 -17.88
C LYS A 90 -17.50 8.40 -18.43
N ASN A 91 -16.53 7.99 -17.60
CA ASN A 91 -15.34 7.27 -18.02
C ASN A 91 -15.30 5.82 -17.52
N TRP A 92 -16.40 5.24 -17.02
CA TRP A 92 -16.40 3.95 -16.31
C TRP A 92 -15.74 2.80 -17.09
N LYS A 93 -15.95 2.75 -18.42
CA LYS A 93 -15.35 1.70 -19.28
C LYS A 93 -13.81 1.80 -19.31
N ALA A 94 -13.31 3.04 -19.47
CA ALA A 94 -11.87 3.29 -19.48
C ALA A 94 -11.26 3.02 -18.11
N ILE A 95 -11.95 3.37 -17.03
CA ILE A 95 -11.55 3.13 -15.64
C ILE A 95 -11.45 1.62 -15.39
N MET A 96 -12.49 0.87 -15.69
CA MET A 96 -12.51 -0.58 -15.52
C MET A 96 -11.44 -1.28 -16.36
N ALA A 97 -11.27 -0.88 -17.61
CA ALA A 97 -10.22 -1.41 -18.48
C ALA A 97 -8.81 -1.09 -17.94
N GLY A 98 -8.61 0.13 -17.42
CA GLY A 98 -7.34 0.55 -16.82
C GLY A 98 -6.98 -0.26 -15.55
N ILE A 99 -7.95 -0.46 -14.66
CA ILE A 99 -7.75 -1.25 -13.43
C ILE A 99 -7.48 -2.71 -13.76
N LEU A 100 -8.25 -3.29 -14.70
CA LEU A 100 -8.02 -4.67 -15.15
C LEU A 100 -6.64 -4.83 -15.79
N ALA A 101 -6.25 -3.90 -16.65
CA ALA A 101 -4.90 -3.88 -17.24
C ALA A 101 -3.82 -3.80 -16.16
N GLY A 102 -4.02 -2.96 -15.11
CA GLY A 102 -3.13 -2.86 -13.96
C GLY A 102 -2.98 -4.20 -13.21
N ALA A 103 -4.10 -4.86 -12.90
CA ALA A 103 -4.09 -6.15 -12.21
C ALA A 103 -3.41 -7.25 -13.04
N LEU A 104 -3.73 -7.34 -14.33
CA LEU A 104 -3.10 -8.30 -15.26
C LEU A 104 -1.59 -8.03 -15.41
N THR A 105 -1.19 -6.77 -15.56
CA THR A 105 0.22 -6.39 -15.66
C THR A 105 0.97 -6.75 -14.38
N SER A 106 0.38 -6.49 -13.21
CA SER A 106 0.98 -6.85 -11.93
C SER A 106 1.21 -8.36 -11.83
N ALA A 107 0.18 -9.18 -12.11
CA ALA A 107 0.28 -10.63 -12.06
C ALA A 107 1.28 -11.18 -13.10
N THR A 108 1.26 -10.65 -14.33
CA THR A 108 2.20 -11.03 -15.39
C THR A 108 3.65 -10.70 -15.01
N CYS A 109 3.90 -9.50 -14.44
CA CYS A 109 5.23 -9.13 -13.97
C CYS A 109 5.72 -10.07 -12.85
N VAL A 110 4.85 -10.41 -11.89
CA VAL A 110 5.19 -11.36 -10.83
C VAL A 110 5.51 -12.73 -11.44
N LEU A 111 4.71 -13.24 -12.38
CA LEU A 111 4.96 -14.50 -13.06
C LEU A 111 6.30 -14.50 -13.80
N VAL A 112 6.53 -13.50 -14.65
CA VAL A 112 7.78 -13.38 -15.44
C VAL A 112 9.00 -13.32 -14.54
N LEU A 113 8.96 -12.50 -13.49
CA LEU A 113 10.06 -12.38 -12.55
C LEU A 113 10.26 -13.65 -11.73
N SER A 114 9.19 -14.35 -11.35
CA SER A 114 9.28 -15.62 -10.64
C SER A 114 9.97 -16.69 -11.49
N VAL A 115 9.61 -16.80 -12.77
CA VAL A 115 10.28 -17.69 -13.71
C VAL A 115 11.75 -17.30 -13.91
N LEU A 116 12.03 -15.99 -14.09
CA LEU A 116 13.38 -15.50 -14.33
C LEU A 116 14.32 -15.76 -13.14
N PHE A 117 13.83 -15.58 -11.91
CA PHE A 117 14.60 -15.80 -10.69
C PHE A 117 14.50 -17.23 -10.12
N GLY A 118 13.76 -18.13 -10.76
CA GLY A 118 13.62 -19.51 -10.32
C GLY A 118 12.93 -19.64 -8.95
N LEU A 119 11.95 -18.80 -8.67
CA LEU A 119 11.18 -18.88 -7.44
C LEU A 119 10.33 -20.16 -7.47
N ASN A 120 10.12 -20.78 -6.31
CA ASN A 120 9.19 -21.90 -6.23
C ASN A 120 7.72 -21.41 -6.21
N HIS A 121 6.77 -22.33 -6.39
CA HIS A 121 5.34 -22.02 -6.42
C HIS A 121 4.88 -21.23 -5.19
N GLN A 122 5.30 -21.64 -3.98
CA GLN A 122 4.94 -20.97 -2.74
C GLN A 122 5.40 -19.50 -2.71
N GLN A 123 6.64 -19.25 -3.14
CA GLN A 123 7.19 -17.89 -3.24
C GLN A 123 6.44 -17.06 -4.28
N TYR A 124 6.09 -17.68 -5.42
CA TYR A 124 5.32 -17.05 -6.48
C TYR A 124 3.95 -16.57 -5.99
N VAL A 125 3.16 -17.48 -5.41
CA VAL A 125 1.81 -17.13 -4.93
C VAL A 125 1.84 -16.14 -3.76
N THR A 126 2.92 -16.13 -2.97
CA THR A 126 3.19 -15.11 -1.94
C THR A 126 3.25 -13.70 -2.50
N LEU A 127 3.79 -13.53 -3.73
CA LEU A 127 3.99 -12.22 -4.36
C LEU A 127 2.81 -11.75 -5.20
N LEU A 128 1.91 -12.63 -5.61
CA LEU A 128 0.76 -12.28 -6.46
C LEU A 128 -0.08 -11.13 -5.89
N PRO A 129 -0.43 -11.10 -4.59
CA PRO A 129 -1.29 -10.06 -4.02
C PRO A 129 -0.55 -8.78 -3.62
N LYS A 130 0.68 -8.54 -4.08
CA LYS A 130 1.53 -7.42 -3.65
C LYS A 130 0.94 -6.01 -3.81
N SER A 131 -0.01 -5.83 -4.72
CA SER A 131 -0.53 -4.51 -5.11
C SER A 131 -1.89 -4.17 -4.50
N ILE A 132 -2.48 -5.07 -3.72
CA ILE A 132 -3.79 -4.87 -3.08
C ILE A 132 -3.66 -4.58 -1.58
N THR A 133 -4.78 -4.35 -0.91
CA THR A 133 -4.78 -4.07 0.53
C THR A 133 -4.29 -5.27 1.33
N THR A 134 -3.61 -4.99 2.45
CA THR A 134 -3.03 -6.03 3.32
C THR A 134 -4.07 -7.07 3.74
N ALA A 135 -5.27 -6.63 4.12
CA ALA A 135 -6.34 -7.53 4.58
C ALA A 135 -6.75 -8.55 3.50
N ILE A 136 -6.97 -8.08 2.25
CA ILE A 136 -7.33 -8.97 1.13
C ILE A 136 -6.11 -9.83 0.75
N GLY A 137 -4.92 -9.23 0.74
CA GLY A 137 -3.68 -9.91 0.35
C GLY A 137 -3.29 -11.04 1.30
N MET A 138 -3.50 -10.88 2.61
CA MET A 138 -3.26 -11.94 3.59
C MET A 138 -4.16 -13.15 3.33
N GLY A 139 -5.48 -12.93 3.23
CA GLY A 139 -6.44 -14.01 2.98
C GLY A 139 -6.16 -14.72 1.66
N LEU A 140 -5.88 -13.99 0.59
CA LEU A 140 -5.55 -14.58 -0.71
C LEU A 140 -4.25 -15.39 -0.68
N SER A 141 -3.21 -14.86 -0.01
CA SER A 141 -1.94 -15.58 0.13
C SER A 141 -2.09 -16.87 0.94
N GLU A 142 -2.88 -16.84 2.01
CA GLU A 142 -3.18 -18.03 2.82
C GLU A 142 -3.93 -19.08 2.00
N GLU A 143 -4.96 -18.68 1.26
CA GLU A 143 -5.76 -19.58 0.41
C GLU A 143 -4.92 -20.23 -0.70
N LEU A 144 -3.95 -19.52 -1.27
CA LEU A 144 -3.05 -20.02 -2.31
C LEU A 144 -1.85 -20.79 -1.75
N GLY A 145 -1.70 -20.93 -0.43
CA GLY A 145 -0.55 -21.60 0.20
C GLY A 145 0.73 -20.78 0.24
N GLY A 146 0.63 -19.47 0.14
CA GLY A 146 1.75 -18.52 0.26
C GLY A 146 2.20 -18.30 1.70
N ILE A 147 3.25 -17.50 1.86
CA ILE A 147 3.82 -17.12 3.16
C ILE A 147 3.25 -15.75 3.55
N VAL A 148 2.19 -15.74 4.35
CA VAL A 148 1.40 -14.54 4.70
C VAL A 148 2.27 -13.39 5.23
N THR A 149 3.22 -13.68 6.12
CA THR A 149 4.12 -12.66 6.68
C THR A 149 4.96 -11.97 5.60
N ILE A 150 5.45 -12.72 4.62
CA ILE A 150 6.21 -12.17 3.49
C ILE A 150 5.26 -11.36 2.58
N THR A 151 4.05 -11.85 2.33
CA THR A 151 3.03 -11.12 1.58
C THR A 151 2.79 -9.74 2.18
N VAL A 152 2.59 -9.65 3.51
CA VAL A 152 2.39 -8.38 4.21
C VAL A 152 3.59 -7.45 4.01
N ALA A 153 4.80 -7.95 4.20
CA ALA A 153 6.02 -7.17 4.01
C ALA A 153 6.13 -6.61 2.57
N VAL A 154 5.86 -7.44 1.57
CA VAL A 154 5.93 -7.03 0.16
C VAL A 154 4.83 -6.03 -0.20
N ILE A 155 3.62 -6.17 0.34
CA ILE A 155 2.53 -5.19 0.18
C ILE A 155 2.97 -3.84 0.74
N VAL A 156 3.52 -3.81 1.96
CA VAL A 156 3.99 -2.57 2.58
C VAL A 156 5.10 -1.93 1.75
N VAL A 157 6.10 -2.69 1.34
CA VAL A 157 7.20 -2.20 0.49
C VAL A 157 6.67 -1.65 -0.84
N THR A 158 5.75 -2.37 -1.49
CA THR A 158 5.11 -1.93 -2.75
C THR A 158 4.38 -0.61 -2.55
N GLY A 159 3.64 -0.47 -1.47
CA GLY A 159 2.91 0.75 -1.15
C GLY A 159 3.83 1.95 -0.89
N VAL A 160 4.91 1.75 -0.13
CA VAL A 160 5.91 2.79 0.16
C VAL A 160 6.60 3.23 -1.12
N ILE A 161 7.08 2.29 -1.94
CA ILE A 161 7.72 2.57 -3.23
C ILE A 161 6.76 3.33 -4.15
N GLY A 162 5.50 2.88 -4.25
CA GLY A 162 4.50 3.54 -5.06
C GLY A 162 4.21 4.97 -4.59
N ASN A 163 4.06 5.20 -3.30
CA ASN A 163 3.89 6.55 -2.74
C ASN A 163 5.08 7.45 -3.07
N MET A 164 6.32 6.95 -2.95
CA MET A 164 7.53 7.72 -3.21
C MET A 164 7.69 8.10 -4.68
N PHE A 165 7.43 7.19 -5.59
CA PHE A 165 7.76 7.35 -7.01
C PHE A 165 6.58 7.69 -7.91
N ALA A 166 5.33 7.64 -7.43
CA ALA A 166 4.13 7.87 -8.22
C ALA A 166 4.18 9.13 -9.08
N GLU A 167 4.50 10.27 -8.47
CA GLU A 167 4.57 11.56 -9.16
C GLU A 167 5.72 11.60 -10.16
N GLY A 168 6.88 11.05 -9.80
CA GLY A 168 8.05 10.97 -10.67
C GLY A 168 7.79 10.09 -11.90
N ILE A 169 7.14 8.95 -11.72
CA ILE A 169 6.76 8.04 -12.81
C ILE A 169 5.73 8.73 -13.73
N CYS A 170 4.71 9.38 -13.18
CA CYS A 170 3.75 10.12 -13.98
C CYS A 170 4.42 11.21 -14.83
N LYS A 171 5.41 11.93 -14.28
CA LYS A 171 6.18 12.94 -15.02
C LYS A 171 7.05 12.31 -16.09
N LEU A 172 7.77 11.24 -15.77
CA LEU A 172 8.68 10.55 -16.69
C LEU A 172 7.95 10.01 -17.92
N PHE A 173 6.78 9.40 -17.72
CA PHE A 173 5.97 8.85 -18.82
C PHE A 173 4.93 9.82 -19.38
N HIS A 174 5.00 11.11 -19.02
CA HIS A 174 4.10 12.17 -19.48
C HIS A 174 2.63 11.85 -19.27
N ILE A 175 2.28 11.17 -18.17
CA ILE A 175 0.90 10.87 -17.79
C ILE A 175 0.31 12.14 -17.17
N THR A 176 -0.43 12.91 -17.96
CA THR A 176 -1.00 14.20 -17.55
C THR A 176 -2.45 14.09 -17.08
N ASN A 177 -3.22 13.12 -17.60
CA ASN A 177 -4.63 12.95 -17.28
C ASN A 177 -4.82 12.52 -15.80
N PRO A 178 -5.57 13.28 -14.98
CA PRO A 178 -5.73 13.01 -13.55
C PRO A 178 -6.44 11.67 -13.28
N VAL A 179 -7.39 11.28 -14.12
CA VAL A 179 -8.08 9.97 -14.00
C VAL A 179 -7.07 8.83 -14.19
N ALA A 180 -6.23 8.92 -15.22
CA ALA A 180 -5.22 7.90 -15.50
C ALA A 180 -4.17 7.79 -14.39
N LYS A 181 -3.74 8.95 -13.84
CA LYS A 181 -2.82 8.97 -12.67
C LYS A 181 -3.43 8.25 -11.48
N GLY A 182 -4.66 8.63 -11.09
CA GLY A 182 -5.36 8.03 -9.97
C GLY A 182 -5.51 6.52 -10.12
N ILE A 183 -5.98 6.05 -11.28
CA ILE A 183 -6.14 4.62 -11.57
C ILE A 183 -4.81 3.88 -11.47
N GLY A 184 -3.77 4.39 -12.10
CA GLY A 184 -2.45 3.77 -12.10
C GLY A 184 -1.86 3.66 -10.68
N ILE A 185 -1.97 4.73 -9.89
CA ILE A 185 -1.45 4.78 -8.52
C ILE A 185 -2.23 3.83 -7.61
N GLY A 186 -3.57 3.89 -7.64
CA GLY A 186 -4.42 3.07 -6.76
C GLY A 186 -4.32 1.58 -7.05
N SER A 187 -4.26 1.18 -8.32
CA SER A 187 -4.12 -0.22 -8.70
C SER A 187 -2.70 -0.79 -8.49
N ALA A 188 -1.68 0.06 -8.47
CA ALA A 188 -0.30 -0.39 -8.22
C ALA A 188 0.09 -0.40 -6.74
N SER A 189 -0.43 0.54 -5.93
CA SER A 189 0.13 0.87 -4.61
C SER A 189 -0.92 1.04 -3.52
N HIS A 190 -2.11 0.56 -3.76
CA HIS A 190 -3.23 0.50 -2.80
C HIS A 190 -3.39 1.79 -1.97
N ALA A 191 -3.74 1.68 -0.67
CA ALA A 191 -4.01 2.84 0.21
C ALA A 191 -2.81 3.79 0.38
N MET A 192 -1.60 3.26 0.41
CA MET A 192 -0.39 4.10 0.56
C MET A 192 -0.15 4.98 -0.67
N GLY A 193 -0.34 4.43 -1.88
CA GLY A 193 -0.30 5.21 -3.12
C GLY A 193 -1.44 6.22 -3.19
N THR A 194 -2.63 5.84 -2.71
CA THR A 194 -3.79 6.73 -2.70
C THR A 194 -3.58 7.96 -1.82
N ALA A 195 -2.89 7.83 -0.70
CA ALA A 195 -2.50 9.00 0.10
C ALA A 195 -1.67 10.00 -0.75
N LYS A 196 -0.77 9.51 -1.60
CA LYS A 196 -0.02 10.35 -2.53
C LYS A 196 -0.91 10.91 -3.66
N ALA A 197 -1.84 10.12 -4.19
CA ALA A 197 -2.78 10.59 -5.21
C ALA A 197 -3.67 11.73 -4.69
N MET A 198 -4.10 11.69 -3.42
CA MET A 198 -4.83 12.78 -2.77
C MET A 198 -4.00 14.07 -2.63
N GLU A 199 -2.68 13.96 -2.37
CA GLU A 199 -1.77 15.11 -2.38
C GLU A 199 -1.62 15.72 -3.79
N MET A 200 -1.81 14.92 -4.85
CA MET A 200 -1.67 15.36 -6.24
C MET A 200 -2.91 16.06 -6.78
N GLY A 201 -4.10 15.69 -6.30
CA GLY A 201 -5.37 16.32 -6.66
C GLY A 201 -6.60 15.51 -6.26
N GLU A 202 -7.75 16.18 -6.24
CA GLU A 202 -9.03 15.57 -5.83
C GLU A 202 -9.47 14.45 -6.79
N VAL A 203 -9.31 14.66 -8.10
CA VAL A 203 -9.65 13.65 -9.12
C VAL A 203 -8.71 12.45 -9.02
N GLU A 204 -7.39 12.69 -8.89
CA GLU A 204 -6.40 11.64 -8.68
C GLU A 204 -6.71 10.82 -7.44
N GLY A 205 -7.03 11.48 -6.32
CA GLY A 205 -7.40 10.84 -5.06
C GLY A 205 -8.66 9.98 -5.18
N ALA A 206 -9.72 10.53 -5.77
CA ALA A 206 -10.99 9.82 -5.96
C ALA A 206 -10.84 8.58 -6.85
N MET A 207 -10.15 8.73 -7.99
CA MET A 207 -9.92 7.61 -8.92
C MET A 207 -9.01 6.54 -8.31
N SER A 208 -8.02 6.94 -7.50
CA SER A 208 -7.17 6.02 -6.77
C SER A 208 -7.95 5.25 -5.70
N SER A 209 -8.83 5.92 -4.95
CA SER A 209 -9.71 5.29 -3.95
C SER A 209 -10.64 4.24 -4.57
N LEU A 210 -11.25 4.56 -5.73
CA LEU A 210 -12.03 3.58 -6.48
C LEU A 210 -11.19 2.38 -6.90
N SER A 211 -9.97 2.66 -7.38
CA SER A 211 -9.09 1.62 -7.89
C SER A 211 -8.67 0.63 -6.82
N ILE A 212 -8.53 1.04 -5.55
CA ILE A 212 -8.24 0.12 -4.43
C ILE A 212 -9.30 -0.98 -4.34
N ALA A 213 -10.58 -0.58 -4.31
CA ALA A 213 -11.67 -1.52 -4.14
C ALA A 213 -11.81 -2.48 -5.34
N VAL A 214 -11.80 -1.91 -6.55
CA VAL A 214 -11.98 -2.68 -7.79
C VAL A 214 -10.77 -3.56 -8.08
N SER A 215 -9.54 -3.05 -7.91
CA SER A 215 -8.32 -3.84 -8.13
C SER A 215 -8.18 -4.96 -7.10
N GLY A 216 -8.62 -4.74 -5.85
CA GLY A 216 -8.68 -5.80 -4.85
C GLY A 216 -9.48 -7.00 -5.35
N LEU A 217 -10.72 -6.76 -5.78
CA LEU A 217 -11.60 -7.80 -6.31
C LEU A 217 -11.04 -8.46 -7.58
N LEU A 218 -10.58 -7.65 -8.55
CA LEU A 218 -10.02 -8.17 -9.80
C LEU A 218 -8.72 -8.96 -9.56
N THR A 219 -7.87 -8.53 -8.64
CA THR A 219 -6.63 -9.26 -8.32
C THR A 219 -6.92 -10.62 -7.70
N VAL A 220 -7.96 -10.76 -6.87
CA VAL A 220 -8.37 -12.08 -6.36
C VAL A 220 -8.69 -13.01 -7.54
N LEU A 221 -9.55 -12.58 -8.46
CA LEU A 221 -9.93 -13.39 -9.63
C LEU A 221 -8.73 -13.71 -10.54
N VAL A 222 -7.90 -12.72 -10.82
CA VAL A 222 -6.69 -12.88 -11.65
C VAL A 222 -5.70 -13.81 -10.97
N SER A 223 -5.48 -13.67 -9.66
CA SER A 223 -4.52 -14.51 -8.94
C SER A 223 -4.92 -15.97 -8.87
N LEU A 224 -6.22 -16.29 -8.75
CA LEU A 224 -6.72 -17.67 -8.83
C LEU A 224 -6.41 -18.34 -10.17
N LEU A 225 -6.46 -17.56 -11.26
CA LEU A 225 -6.09 -18.05 -12.58
C LEU A 225 -4.57 -18.17 -12.74
N PHE A 226 -3.82 -17.15 -12.30
CA PHE A 226 -2.37 -17.12 -12.43
C PHE A 226 -1.65 -18.14 -11.54
N ALA A 227 -2.19 -18.44 -10.36
CA ALA A 227 -1.62 -19.46 -9.47
C ALA A 227 -1.59 -20.87 -10.10
N GLN A 228 -2.40 -21.12 -11.12
CA GLN A 228 -2.41 -22.41 -11.84
C GLN A 228 -1.38 -22.49 -12.97
N ILE A 229 -0.70 -21.38 -13.30
CA ILE A 229 0.23 -21.32 -14.44
C ILE A 229 1.64 -21.74 -14.06
N TYR A 230 2.00 -21.56 -12.79
CA TYR A 230 3.38 -21.74 -12.33
C TYR A 230 3.52 -22.50 -11.00
#